data_6d5f7ba85bf22ff3927bac81ad88b784
#
_entry.id   6d5f7ba85bf22ff3927bac81ad88b784
#
_cell.length_a   1.000
_cell.length_b   1.000
_cell.length_c   1.000
_cell.angle_alpha   90.00
_cell.angle_beta   90.00
_cell.angle_gamma   90.00
#
_symmetry.space_group_name_H-M   'P 1'
#
loop_
_entity.id
_entity.type
_entity.pdbx_description
1 polymer ?
#
loop_
_entity_poly.entity_id
_entity_poly.type
_entity_poly.pdbx_seq_one_letter_code
_entity_poly.pdbx_strand_id
1 'polypeptide(L)'
;MNIIDLFFKKKKLEKPWEKYYTPDELEFKIPNITMYDTVVESTKKYPNNIAYRYFDTKVKYKKLLKQINRCAKAFNYYGVKKGDIVTICSPNIPAALISVYALNKLGAIAHMIHPLSAEEEIKDSVNDTKSKILLVIDIDYEKLKNIIDSTKLEHVIMLCAADYMNVFMHIGYN
;
A
#
# COMPACT_ATOMS: atom_id res chain seq x y z
N MET A 1 37.53 2.07 30.70
CA MET A 1 36.95 0.84 30.14
C MET A 1 35.86 0.43 31.12
N ASN A 2 34.59 0.58 30.70
CA ASN A 2 33.42 0.46 31.60
C ASN A 2 33.13 -1.03 31.81
N ILE A 3 32.92 -1.46 33.06
CA ILE A 3 32.64 -2.87 33.42
C ILE A 3 31.44 -3.44 32.66
N ILE A 4 30.51 -2.58 32.28
CA ILE A 4 29.34 -2.92 31.47
C ILE A 4 29.70 -3.42 30.05
N ASP A 5 30.77 -2.88 29.44
CA ASP A 5 31.23 -3.31 28.10
C ASP A 5 31.89 -4.70 28.12
N LEU A 6 32.30 -5.19 29.30
CA LEU A 6 32.92 -6.51 29.47
C LEU A 6 31.85 -7.64 29.48
N PHE A 7 30.63 -7.33 29.99
CA PHE A 7 29.53 -8.30 30.09
C PHE A 7 28.63 -8.36 28.84
N PHE A 8 28.60 -7.30 28.05
CA PHE A 8 27.85 -7.24 26.82
C PHE A 8 28.74 -7.23 25.57
N LYS A 9 29.72 -8.13 25.49
CA LYS A 9 30.25 -8.47 24.16
C LYS A 9 29.07 -8.93 23.32
N LYS A 10 28.57 -8.04 22.46
CA LYS A 10 27.53 -8.40 21.45
C LYS A 10 28.08 -9.61 20.70
N LYS A 11 27.60 -10.79 21.08
CA LYS A 11 27.86 -12.00 20.33
C LYS A 11 27.41 -11.71 18.91
N LYS A 12 28.33 -11.65 17.95
CA LYS A 12 27.98 -11.42 16.55
C LYS A 12 27.00 -12.54 16.20
N LEU A 13 25.73 -12.18 16.03
CA LEU A 13 24.70 -13.15 15.67
C LEU A 13 25.12 -13.79 14.36
N GLU A 14 25.23 -15.11 14.37
CA GLU A 14 25.42 -15.86 13.15
C GLU A 14 24.25 -15.56 12.22
N LYS A 15 24.56 -15.26 10.99
CA LYS A 15 23.58 -15.00 9.94
C LYS A 15 23.54 -16.19 9.00
N PRO A 16 22.82 -17.26 9.37
CA PRO A 16 22.84 -18.53 8.65
C PRO A 16 22.37 -18.44 7.22
N TRP A 17 21.68 -17.35 6.86
CA TRP A 17 21.23 -17.08 5.50
C TRP A 17 22.34 -16.59 4.57
N GLU A 18 23.46 -16.01 5.08
CA GLU A 18 24.54 -15.46 4.25
C GLU A 18 25.15 -16.53 3.33
N LYS A 19 25.13 -17.81 3.72
CA LYS A 19 25.63 -18.92 2.90
C LYS A 19 24.83 -19.18 1.61
N TYR A 20 23.64 -18.60 1.49
CA TYR A 20 22.78 -18.75 0.31
C TYR A 20 22.89 -17.58 -0.67
N TYR A 21 23.69 -16.56 -0.35
CA TYR A 21 23.88 -15.38 -1.16
C TYR A 21 25.29 -15.31 -1.72
N THR A 22 25.45 -14.76 -2.90
CA THR A 22 26.75 -14.42 -3.45
C THR A 22 27.35 -13.21 -2.73
N PRO A 23 28.68 -13.00 -2.78
CA PRO A 23 29.31 -11.81 -2.20
C PRO A 23 28.69 -10.49 -2.67
N ASP A 24 28.39 -10.36 -3.97
CA ASP A 24 27.78 -9.17 -4.54
C ASP A 24 26.37 -8.90 -3.99
N GLU A 25 25.58 -9.95 -3.74
CA GLU A 25 24.27 -9.84 -3.12
C GLU A 25 24.35 -9.42 -1.65
N LEU A 26 25.36 -9.88 -0.92
CA LEU A 26 25.59 -9.51 0.47
C LEU A 26 26.08 -8.07 0.61
N GLU A 27 26.78 -7.55 -0.38
CA GLU A 27 27.25 -6.16 -0.45
C GLU A 27 26.23 -5.19 -1.05
N PHE A 28 25.09 -5.71 -1.54
CA PHE A 28 24.06 -4.90 -2.16
C PHE A 28 23.57 -3.79 -1.22
N LYS A 29 23.72 -2.55 -1.66
CA LYS A 29 23.22 -1.39 -0.95
C LYS A 29 21.82 -1.05 -1.43
N ILE A 30 20.86 -1.11 -0.49
CA ILE A 30 19.49 -0.69 -0.78
C ILE A 30 19.51 0.80 -1.16
N PRO A 31 19.03 1.18 -2.36
CA PRO A 31 19.02 2.57 -2.78
C PRO A 31 18.09 3.39 -1.88
N ASN A 32 18.50 4.61 -1.55
CA ASN A 32 17.70 5.55 -0.77
C ASN A 32 16.67 6.27 -1.66
N ILE A 33 15.73 5.51 -2.20
CA ILE A 33 14.64 5.99 -3.04
C ILE A 33 13.30 5.48 -2.51
N THR A 34 12.21 6.14 -2.87
CA THR A 34 10.87 5.70 -2.48
C THR A 34 10.38 4.53 -3.34
N MET A 35 9.38 3.78 -2.86
CA MET A 35 8.72 2.75 -3.69
C MET A 35 8.12 3.35 -4.96
N TYR A 36 7.60 4.58 -4.89
CA TYR A 36 7.11 5.30 -6.06
C TYR A 36 8.24 5.58 -7.07
N ASP A 37 9.42 6.00 -6.61
CA ASP A 37 10.56 6.26 -7.50
C ASP A 37 11.01 5.00 -8.22
N THR A 38 10.96 3.84 -7.55
CA THR A 38 11.23 2.54 -8.18
C THR A 38 10.29 2.26 -9.37
N VAL A 39 8.99 2.61 -9.24
CA VAL A 39 8.04 2.49 -10.34
C VAL A 39 8.35 3.49 -11.46
N VAL A 40 8.78 4.71 -11.11
CA VAL A 40 9.19 5.73 -12.09
C VAL A 40 10.39 5.25 -12.90
N GLU A 41 11.43 4.73 -12.24
CA GLU A 41 12.63 4.20 -12.89
C GLU A 41 12.30 2.99 -13.78
N SER A 42 11.51 2.05 -13.27
CA SER A 42 11.04 0.90 -14.05
C SER A 42 10.23 1.33 -15.27
N THR A 43 9.41 2.38 -15.12
CA THR A 43 8.63 2.92 -16.25
C THR A 43 9.51 3.57 -17.29
N LYS A 44 10.55 4.29 -16.90
CA LYS A 44 11.54 4.86 -17.85
C LYS A 44 12.24 3.77 -18.64
N LYS A 45 12.65 2.70 -17.96
CA LYS A 45 13.41 1.61 -18.57
C LYS A 45 12.55 0.66 -19.40
N TYR A 46 11.32 0.37 -18.92
CA TYR A 46 10.45 -0.67 -19.49
C TYR A 46 8.98 -0.21 -19.66
N PRO A 47 8.70 0.90 -20.35
CA PRO A 47 7.37 1.53 -20.37
C PRO A 47 6.26 0.63 -20.93
N ASN A 48 6.62 -0.28 -21.83
CA ASN A 48 5.70 -1.15 -22.54
C ASN A 48 5.59 -2.57 -21.95
N ASN A 49 6.44 -2.92 -20.97
CA ASN A 49 6.36 -4.19 -20.28
C ASN A 49 5.12 -4.22 -19.38
N ILE A 50 4.60 -5.43 -19.13
CA ILE A 50 3.46 -5.64 -18.24
C ILE A 50 3.93 -5.42 -16.81
N ALA A 51 3.30 -4.46 -16.12
CA ALA A 51 3.54 -4.17 -14.71
C ALA A 51 2.72 -5.09 -13.80
N TYR A 52 1.46 -5.33 -14.15
CA TYR A 52 0.62 -6.31 -13.45
C TYR A 52 -0.42 -6.94 -14.37
N ARG A 53 -0.96 -8.06 -13.92
CA ARG A 53 -2.13 -8.73 -14.49
C ARG A 53 -3.20 -8.81 -13.42
N TYR A 54 -4.44 -8.57 -13.82
CA TYR A 54 -5.59 -8.71 -12.95
C TYR A 54 -6.72 -9.33 -13.77
N PHE A 55 -7.11 -10.55 -13.42
CA PHE A 55 -7.88 -11.41 -14.31
C PHE A 55 -7.27 -11.41 -15.72
N ASP A 56 -8.06 -11.14 -16.76
CA ASP A 56 -7.57 -11.09 -18.15
C ASP A 56 -6.97 -9.74 -18.56
N THR A 57 -7.03 -8.75 -17.67
CA THR A 57 -6.48 -7.42 -17.95
C THR A 57 -4.99 -7.36 -17.70
N LYS A 58 -4.24 -6.88 -18.71
CA LYS A 58 -2.79 -6.64 -18.64
C LYS A 58 -2.51 -5.15 -18.65
N VAL A 59 -1.81 -4.65 -17.63
CA VAL A 59 -1.49 -3.23 -17.51
C VAL A 59 0.02 -3.02 -17.63
N LYS A 60 0.41 -2.13 -18.53
CA LYS A 60 1.81 -1.76 -18.77
C LYS A 60 2.30 -0.72 -17.75
N TYR A 61 3.61 -0.66 -17.50
CA TYR A 61 4.22 0.29 -16.57
C TYR A 61 3.79 1.74 -16.81
N LYS A 62 3.77 2.22 -18.06
CA LYS A 62 3.31 3.57 -18.39
C LYS A 62 1.86 3.85 -17.97
N LYS A 63 0.96 2.84 -18.03
CA LYS A 63 -0.42 2.97 -17.57
C LYS A 63 -0.50 2.95 -16.05
N LEU A 64 0.24 2.06 -15.39
CA LEU A 64 0.33 2.00 -13.93
C LEU A 64 0.81 3.35 -13.36
N LEU A 65 1.90 3.92 -13.87
CA LEU A 65 2.41 5.21 -13.40
C LEU A 65 1.38 6.34 -13.57
N LYS A 66 0.63 6.33 -14.68
CA LYS A 66 -0.46 7.29 -14.90
C LYS A 66 -1.58 7.12 -13.87
N GLN A 67 -1.96 5.88 -13.55
CA GLN A 67 -2.97 5.57 -12.53
C GLN A 67 -2.52 6.04 -11.14
N ILE A 68 -1.29 5.73 -10.72
CA ILE A 68 -0.69 6.18 -9.46
C ILE A 68 -0.72 7.72 -9.37
N ASN A 69 -0.29 8.41 -10.43
CA ASN A 69 -0.26 9.87 -10.45
C ASN A 69 -1.66 10.50 -10.35
N ARG A 70 -2.68 9.90 -10.96
CA ARG A 70 -4.09 10.35 -10.81
C ARG A 70 -4.59 10.12 -9.40
N CYS A 71 -4.33 8.96 -8.83
CA CYS A 71 -4.72 8.61 -7.46
C CYS A 71 -4.05 9.58 -6.45
N ALA A 72 -2.76 9.87 -6.60
CA ALA A 72 -2.05 10.83 -5.75
C ALA A 72 -2.65 12.25 -5.85
N LYS A 73 -3.09 12.68 -7.04
CA LYS A 73 -3.80 13.97 -7.20
C LYS A 73 -5.14 13.96 -6.44
N ALA A 74 -5.88 12.86 -6.50
CA ALA A 74 -7.13 12.71 -5.76
C ALA A 74 -6.89 12.77 -4.24
N PHE A 75 -5.91 12.04 -3.71
CA PHE A 75 -5.55 12.12 -2.30
C PHE A 75 -5.14 13.54 -1.87
N ASN A 76 -4.35 14.22 -2.70
CA ASN A 76 -3.98 15.62 -2.42
C ASN A 76 -5.21 16.56 -2.39
N TYR A 77 -6.19 16.31 -3.26
CA TYR A 77 -7.46 17.04 -3.27
C TYR A 77 -8.26 16.82 -1.97
N TYR A 78 -8.25 15.60 -1.44
CA TYR A 78 -8.81 15.27 -0.12
C TYR A 78 -7.93 15.69 1.06
N GLY A 79 -6.88 16.47 0.81
CA GLY A 79 -6.06 17.08 1.86
C GLY A 79 -4.96 16.18 2.44
N VAL A 80 -4.70 15.01 1.85
CA VAL A 80 -3.63 14.12 2.32
C VAL A 80 -2.26 14.78 2.14
N LYS A 81 -1.49 14.81 3.24
CA LYS A 81 -0.16 15.39 3.33
C LYS A 81 0.88 14.35 3.76
N LYS A 82 2.14 14.74 3.66
CA LYS A 82 3.25 13.94 4.19
C LYS A 82 3.07 13.64 5.67
N GLY A 83 3.19 12.37 6.03
CA GLY A 83 3.04 11.89 7.40
C GLY A 83 1.61 11.51 7.80
N ASP A 84 0.59 11.89 7.01
CA ASP A 84 -0.79 11.46 7.27
C ASP A 84 -0.93 9.95 7.08
N ILE A 85 -1.80 9.35 7.87
CA ILE A 85 -2.13 7.92 7.78
C ILE A 85 -3.47 7.78 7.06
N VAL A 86 -3.48 6.95 6.02
CA VAL A 86 -4.69 6.55 5.29
C VAL A 86 -4.88 5.05 5.46
N THR A 87 -6.01 4.65 6.03
CA THR A 87 -6.34 3.25 6.24
C THR A 87 -6.93 2.63 4.98
N ILE A 88 -6.48 1.42 4.65
CA ILE A 88 -6.93 0.66 3.48
C ILE A 88 -7.39 -0.72 3.95
N CYS A 89 -8.70 -0.94 3.93
CA CYS A 89 -9.35 -2.22 4.22
C CYS A 89 -9.78 -2.87 2.90
N SER A 90 -8.88 -3.64 2.31
CA SER A 90 -9.09 -4.20 0.97
C SER A 90 -8.22 -5.42 0.73
N PRO A 91 -8.70 -6.41 -0.05
CA PRO A 91 -7.85 -7.46 -0.57
C PRO A 91 -6.85 -6.90 -1.59
N ASN A 92 -5.95 -7.78 -2.08
CA ASN A 92 -4.93 -7.42 -3.06
C ASN A 92 -5.54 -7.17 -4.46
N ILE A 93 -6.21 -6.05 -4.63
CA ILE A 93 -6.74 -5.57 -5.91
C ILE A 93 -5.90 -4.40 -6.46
N PRO A 94 -5.96 -4.12 -7.76
CA PRO A 94 -5.18 -3.02 -8.35
C PRO A 94 -5.43 -1.66 -7.71
N ALA A 95 -6.66 -1.37 -7.29
CA ALA A 95 -7.01 -0.13 -6.61
C ALA A 95 -6.21 0.06 -5.31
N ALA A 96 -6.10 -0.99 -4.47
CA ALA A 96 -5.33 -0.96 -3.24
C ALA A 96 -3.83 -0.75 -3.53
N LEU A 97 -3.26 -1.51 -4.47
CA LEU A 97 -1.86 -1.36 -4.89
C LEU A 97 -1.55 0.06 -5.38
N ILE A 98 -2.38 0.61 -6.26
CA ILE A 98 -2.23 1.95 -6.80
C ILE A 98 -2.31 2.99 -5.68
N SER A 99 -3.20 2.80 -4.70
CA SER A 99 -3.36 3.68 -3.54
C SER A 99 -2.11 3.68 -2.66
N VAL A 100 -1.52 2.52 -2.39
CA VAL A 100 -0.25 2.40 -1.63
C VAL A 100 0.86 3.21 -2.30
N TYR A 101 1.08 3.05 -3.60
CA TYR A 101 2.09 3.83 -4.32
C TYR A 101 1.76 5.32 -4.41
N ALA A 102 0.49 5.67 -4.51
CA ALA A 102 0.05 7.07 -4.53
C ALA A 102 0.29 7.77 -3.18
N LEU A 103 0.01 7.10 -2.06
CA LEU A 103 0.31 7.58 -0.72
C LEU A 103 1.81 7.70 -0.50
N ASN A 104 2.57 6.69 -0.92
CA ASN A 104 4.03 6.72 -0.85
C ASN A 104 4.63 7.91 -1.63
N LYS A 105 4.08 8.23 -2.81
CA LYS A 105 4.44 9.43 -3.57
C LYS A 105 4.23 10.73 -2.78
N LEU A 106 3.17 10.81 -1.99
CA LEU A 106 2.85 11.97 -1.16
C LEU A 106 3.64 12.01 0.16
N GLY A 107 4.37 10.94 0.47
CA GLY A 107 5.03 10.75 1.77
C GLY A 107 4.04 10.46 2.90
N ALA A 108 2.82 10.04 2.56
CA ALA A 108 1.81 9.56 3.49
C ALA A 108 2.01 8.06 3.79
N ILE A 109 1.38 7.58 4.84
CA ILE A 109 1.49 6.22 5.34
C ILE A 109 0.24 5.44 4.94
N ALA A 110 0.43 4.34 4.23
CA ALA A 110 -0.64 3.38 3.95
C ALA A 110 -0.73 2.40 5.13
N HIS A 111 -1.82 2.47 5.89
CA HIS A 111 -2.13 1.54 6.96
C HIS A 111 -3.07 0.46 6.44
N MET A 112 -2.54 -0.76 6.28
CA MET A 112 -3.29 -1.88 5.70
C MET A 112 -3.94 -2.71 6.78
N ILE A 113 -5.25 -2.97 6.66
CA ILE A 113 -5.99 -3.90 7.50
C ILE A 113 -6.66 -4.98 6.65
N HIS A 114 -6.87 -6.13 7.29
CA HIS A 114 -7.44 -7.28 6.60
C HIS A 114 -8.93 -7.03 6.25
N PRO A 115 -9.37 -7.31 5.02
CA PRO A 115 -10.76 -7.04 4.61
C PRO A 115 -11.81 -7.88 5.38
N LEU A 116 -11.42 -9.01 5.96
CA LEU A 116 -12.30 -9.85 6.78
C LEU A 116 -12.24 -9.51 8.27
N SER A 117 -11.59 -8.40 8.66
CA SER A 117 -11.61 -7.94 10.06
C SER A 117 -13.04 -7.62 10.51
N ALA A 118 -13.29 -7.84 11.81
CA ALA A 118 -14.56 -7.48 12.42
C ALA A 118 -14.76 -5.95 12.45
N GLU A 119 -16.01 -5.49 12.49
CA GLU A 119 -16.37 -4.06 12.52
C GLU A 119 -15.62 -3.30 13.62
N GLU A 120 -15.62 -3.83 14.84
CA GLU A 120 -14.91 -3.21 15.98
C GLU A 120 -13.40 -3.14 15.77
N GLU A 121 -12.78 -4.16 15.17
CA GLU A 121 -11.36 -4.17 14.86
C GLU A 121 -11.00 -3.10 13.83
N ILE A 122 -11.84 -2.89 12.81
CA ILE A 122 -11.68 -1.83 11.83
C ILE A 122 -11.80 -0.46 12.51
N LYS A 123 -12.81 -0.28 13.37
CA LYS A 123 -13.03 0.94 14.13
C LYS A 123 -11.82 1.28 15.00
N ASP A 124 -11.35 0.32 15.79
CA ASP A 124 -10.20 0.50 16.68
C ASP A 124 -8.93 0.85 15.88
N SER A 125 -8.66 0.14 14.79
CA SER A 125 -7.54 0.42 13.90
C SER A 125 -7.58 1.84 13.32
N VAL A 126 -8.75 2.31 12.89
CA VAL A 126 -8.93 3.67 12.37
C VAL A 126 -8.72 4.72 13.47
N ASN A 127 -9.27 4.48 14.67
CA ASN A 127 -9.15 5.41 15.79
C ASN A 127 -7.72 5.47 16.34
N ASP A 128 -7.04 4.35 16.49
CA ASP A 128 -5.65 4.25 16.95
C ASP A 128 -4.69 4.99 16.01
N THR A 129 -4.88 4.82 14.72
CA THR A 129 -4.06 5.49 13.70
C THR A 129 -4.50 6.94 13.45
N LYS A 130 -5.64 7.36 14.00
CA LYS A 130 -6.26 8.67 13.74
C LYS A 130 -6.44 8.94 12.24
N SER A 131 -6.70 7.89 11.47
CA SER A 131 -6.94 8.01 10.04
C SER A 131 -8.20 8.81 9.77
N LYS A 132 -8.11 9.80 8.89
CA LYS A 132 -9.25 10.61 8.45
C LYS A 132 -9.87 10.06 7.17
N ILE A 133 -9.17 9.18 6.48
CA ILE A 133 -9.60 8.58 5.22
C ILE A 133 -9.49 7.07 5.35
N LEU A 134 -10.58 6.39 5.01
CA LEU A 134 -10.65 4.94 4.89
C LEU A 134 -10.97 4.57 3.44
N LEU A 135 -10.11 3.76 2.83
CA LEU A 135 -10.42 3.06 1.59
C LEU A 135 -10.93 1.67 1.94
N VAL A 136 -12.07 1.29 1.38
CA VAL A 136 -12.69 -0.01 1.65
C VAL A 136 -13.16 -0.64 0.36
N ILE A 137 -13.09 -1.97 0.27
CA ILE A 137 -13.71 -2.69 -0.85
C ILE A 137 -15.22 -2.54 -0.80
N ASP A 138 -15.85 -2.36 -1.96
CA ASP A 138 -17.29 -2.09 -2.12
C ASP A 138 -18.19 -3.08 -1.39
N ILE A 139 -17.87 -4.37 -1.41
CA ILE A 139 -18.65 -5.44 -0.74
C ILE A 139 -18.66 -5.34 0.79
N ASP A 140 -17.68 -4.65 1.39
CA ASP A 140 -17.59 -4.50 2.85
C ASP A 140 -18.17 -3.17 3.36
N TYR A 141 -18.68 -2.32 2.48
CA TYR A 141 -19.21 -1.00 2.85
C TYR A 141 -20.36 -1.08 3.87
N GLU A 142 -21.24 -2.05 3.72
CA GLU A 142 -22.39 -2.21 4.64
C GLU A 142 -21.95 -2.45 6.09
N LYS A 143 -20.86 -3.18 6.31
CA LYS A 143 -20.29 -3.39 7.65
C LYS A 143 -19.85 -2.08 8.29
N LEU A 144 -19.41 -1.11 7.49
CA LEU A 144 -18.86 0.14 8.01
C LEU A 144 -19.91 1.14 8.45
N LYS A 145 -21.13 1.06 7.93
CA LYS A 145 -22.21 1.99 8.27
C LYS A 145 -22.42 2.12 9.78
N ASN A 146 -22.27 0.99 10.50
CA ASN A 146 -22.50 0.96 11.94
C ASN A 146 -21.39 1.60 12.75
N ILE A 147 -20.20 1.74 12.19
CA ILE A 147 -19.01 2.22 12.93
C ILE A 147 -18.53 3.60 12.49
N ILE A 148 -18.93 4.10 11.32
CA ILE A 148 -18.46 5.40 10.79
C ILE A 148 -18.68 6.51 11.81
N ASP A 149 -19.90 6.62 12.39
CA ASP A 149 -20.25 7.67 13.33
C ASP A 149 -19.45 7.62 14.64
N SER A 150 -18.87 6.46 14.96
CA SER A 150 -18.00 6.26 16.13
C SER A 150 -16.50 6.47 15.85
N THR A 151 -16.17 6.96 14.67
CA THR A 151 -14.80 7.23 14.22
C THR A 151 -14.62 8.73 13.89
N LYS A 152 -13.36 9.13 13.66
CA LYS A 152 -13.02 10.49 13.18
C LYS A 152 -12.79 10.53 11.67
N LEU A 153 -13.36 9.59 10.92
CA LEU A 153 -13.27 9.56 9.47
C LEU A 153 -13.97 10.78 8.85
N GLU A 154 -13.26 11.46 8.00
CA GLU A 154 -13.79 12.57 7.18
C GLU A 154 -14.26 12.06 5.80
N HIS A 155 -13.61 10.99 5.30
CA HIS A 155 -13.92 10.39 4.00
C HIS A 155 -13.82 8.88 4.03
N VAL A 156 -14.81 8.23 3.41
CA VAL A 156 -14.78 6.80 3.09
C VAL A 156 -14.82 6.66 1.56
N ILE A 157 -13.80 6.01 1.00
CA ILE A 157 -13.65 5.85 -0.45
C ILE A 157 -13.81 4.36 -0.78
N MET A 158 -14.82 4.04 -1.58
CA MET A 158 -15.04 2.67 -2.03
C MET A 158 -14.08 2.29 -3.16
N LEU A 159 -13.46 1.14 -3.03
CA LEU A 159 -12.62 0.51 -4.05
C LEU A 159 -13.44 -0.60 -4.72
N CYS A 160 -13.78 -0.41 -5.99
CA CYS A 160 -14.49 -1.43 -6.75
C CYS A 160 -13.50 -2.41 -7.40
N ALA A 161 -13.65 -3.70 -7.11
CA ALA A 161 -12.81 -4.74 -7.71
C ALA A 161 -12.99 -4.81 -9.24
N ALA A 162 -14.19 -4.54 -9.72
CA ALA A 162 -14.56 -4.63 -11.14
C ALA A 162 -13.96 -3.51 -12.00
N ASP A 163 -13.57 -2.35 -11.44
CA ASP A 163 -13.04 -1.20 -12.19
C ASP A 163 -11.77 -1.51 -12.99
N TYR A 164 -11.08 -2.60 -12.66
CA TYR A 164 -9.84 -3.04 -13.30
C TYR A 164 -10.01 -4.31 -14.13
N MET A 165 -11.22 -4.84 -14.22
CA MET A 165 -11.56 -5.99 -15.05
C MET A 165 -11.83 -5.58 -16.51
N ASN A 166 -11.97 -6.55 -17.40
CA ASN A 166 -12.46 -6.27 -18.75
C ASN A 166 -13.98 -5.96 -18.71
N VAL A 167 -14.49 -5.35 -19.79
CA VAL A 167 -15.88 -4.87 -19.87
C VAL A 167 -16.91 -5.97 -19.59
N PHE A 168 -16.67 -7.20 -20.07
CA PHE A 168 -17.61 -8.30 -19.87
C PHE A 168 -17.68 -8.73 -18.41
N MET A 169 -16.52 -8.83 -17.74
CA MET A 169 -16.48 -9.17 -16.31
C MET A 169 -17.00 -8.03 -15.43
N HIS A 170 -16.77 -6.78 -15.81
CA HIS A 170 -17.33 -5.62 -15.12
C HIS A 170 -18.87 -5.63 -15.12
N ILE A 171 -19.48 -5.92 -16.27
CA ILE A 171 -20.95 -6.04 -16.38
C ILE A 171 -21.50 -7.19 -15.53
N GLY A 172 -20.79 -8.30 -15.45
CA GLY A 172 -21.20 -9.46 -14.65
C GLY A 172 -20.97 -9.32 -13.14
N TYR A 173 -20.22 -8.32 -12.68
CA TYR A 173 -19.98 -8.05 -11.27
C TYR A 173 -21.10 -7.23 -10.62
N ASN A 174 -21.77 -6.38 -11.38
CA ASN A 174 -22.93 -5.56 -10.96
C ASN A 174 -24.24 -6.34 -11.11
#